data_8a51f7f672ffb0e38e1a3414d7936c10
#
_entry.id   8a51f7f672ffb0e38e1a3414d7936c10
#
_cell.length_a   1.000
_cell.length_b   1.000
_cell.length_c   1.000
_cell.angle_alpha   90.00
_cell.angle_beta   90.00
_cell.angle_gamma   90.00
#
_symmetry.space_group_name_H-M   'P 1'
#
loop_
_entity.id
_entity.type
_entity.pdbx_description
1 polymer ?
#
loop_
_entity_poly.entity_id
_entity_poly.type
_entity_poly.pdbx_seq_one_letter_code
_entity_poly.pdbx_strand_id
1 'polypeptide(L)'
;MKQGTLFRYPAVAVIWRDCHARNQAVEYTEDEIKSQFHRGERVITLGLLLHEDADGISLYTEETGPDAIRGANFILKVNIEEIVRLGFLKTPRKPKTGTPEPIVGTDQ
;
A
#
# COMPACT_ATOMS: atom_id res chain seq x y z
N MET A 1 -7.42 28.12 8.72
CA MET A 1 -8.05 27.23 7.75
C MET A 1 -7.39 25.87 7.80
N LYS A 2 -8.18 24.84 7.85
CA LYS A 2 -7.61 23.50 7.88
C LYS A 2 -7.03 23.13 6.52
N GLN A 3 -5.89 22.48 6.54
CA GLN A 3 -5.32 21.91 5.34
C GLN A 3 -6.12 20.68 4.94
N GLY A 4 -6.50 20.58 3.68
CA GLY A 4 -7.24 19.43 3.18
C GLY A 4 -6.38 18.20 3.07
N THR A 5 -7.01 17.08 2.81
CA THR A 5 -6.30 15.81 2.59
C THR A 5 -6.20 15.54 1.10
N LEU A 6 -5.07 14.95 0.72
CA LEU A 6 -4.81 14.63 -0.69
C LEU A 6 -5.68 13.48 -1.16
N PHE A 7 -5.89 12.50 -0.30
CA PHE A 7 -6.74 11.35 -0.57
C PHE A 7 -7.84 11.24 0.47
N ARG A 8 -8.91 10.54 0.14
CA ARG A 8 -10.06 10.40 1.05
C ARG A 8 -9.78 9.51 2.25
N TYR A 9 -8.79 8.65 2.16
CA TYR A 9 -8.47 7.68 3.22
C TYR A 9 -7.01 7.79 3.62
N PRO A 10 -6.68 7.34 4.84
CA PRO A 10 -5.30 7.46 5.33
C PRO A 10 -4.37 6.46 4.66
N ALA A 11 -3.10 6.79 4.64
CA ALA A 11 -2.05 5.93 4.09
C ALA A 11 -1.55 4.95 5.15
N VAL A 12 -1.21 3.76 4.72
CA VAL A 12 -0.61 2.72 5.56
C VAL A 12 0.47 1.98 4.78
N ALA A 13 1.43 1.45 5.49
CA ALA A 13 2.36 0.47 4.95
C ALA A 13 2.12 -0.85 5.68
N VAL A 14 1.88 -1.91 4.94
CA VAL A 14 1.54 -3.20 5.52
C VAL A 14 2.67 -4.17 5.26
N ILE A 15 3.17 -4.77 6.33
CA ILE A 15 4.20 -5.80 6.25
C ILE A 15 3.49 -7.14 6.41
N TRP A 16 3.56 -7.99 5.39
CA TRP A 16 2.79 -9.23 5.39
C TRP A 16 3.53 -10.34 4.66
N ARG A 17 3.01 -11.56 4.79
CA ARG A 17 3.57 -12.75 4.15
C ARG A 17 2.66 -13.17 3.01
N ASP A 18 3.22 -13.25 1.81
CA ASP A 18 2.49 -13.66 0.64
C ASP A 18 2.62 -15.18 0.49
N CYS A 19 1.53 -15.88 0.74
CA CYS A 19 1.48 -17.34 0.68
C CYS A 19 1.02 -17.79 -0.71
N HIS A 20 1.69 -17.31 -1.73
CA HIS A 20 1.30 -17.65 -3.09
C HIS A 20 1.76 -19.07 -3.47
N ALA A 21 1.06 -19.64 -4.43
CA ALA A 21 1.40 -20.96 -4.95
C ALA A 21 2.63 -20.88 -5.83
N ARG A 22 3.50 -21.87 -5.72
CA ARG A 22 4.64 -22.01 -6.61
C ARG A 22 4.23 -22.83 -7.84
N ASN A 23 5.08 -22.83 -8.85
CA ASN A 23 4.86 -23.60 -10.06
C ASN A 23 4.90 -25.09 -9.71
N GLN A 24 3.78 -25.75 -9.82
CA GLN A 24 3.66 -27.15 -9.43
C GLN A 24 4.36 -28.11 -10.39
N ALA A 25 4.75 -27.64 -11.56
CA ALA A 25 5.50 -28.45 -12.51
C ALA A 25 6.99 -28.54 -12.19
N VAL A 26 7.47 -27.72 -11.27
CA VAL A 26 8.87 -27.71 -10.86
C VAL A 26 9.06 -28.58 -9.65
N GLU A 27 10.08 -29.43 -9.68
CA GLU A 27 10.39 -30.28 -8.53
C GLU A 27 11.30 -29.54 -7.56
N TYR A 28 11.02 -29.73 -6.27
CA TYR A 28 11.79 -29.12 -5.20
C TYR A 28 12.21 -30.18 -4.20
N THR A 29 13.35 -30.00 -3.57
CA THR A 29 13.76 -30.87 -2.45
C THR A 29 13.02 -30.43 -1.18
N GLU A 30 13.00 -31.30 -0.20
CA GLU A 30 12.38 -30.95 1.10
C GLU A 30 13.05 -29.74 1.72
N ASP A 31 14.39 -29.65 1.64
CA ASP A 31 15.11 -28.54 2.20
C ASP A 31 14.78 -27.23 1.51
N GLU A 32 14.61 -27.24 0.19
CA GLU A 32 14.19 -26.07 -0.56
C GLU A 32 12.81 -25.58 -0.13
N ILE A 33 11.87 -26.51 0.05
CA ILE A 33 10.53 -26.16 0.50
C ILE A 33 10.59 -25.54 1.90
N LYS A 34 11.31 -26.17 2.83
CA LYS A 34 11.39 -25.70 4.20
C LYS A 34 12.09 -24.35 4.29
N SER A 35 13.12 -24.11 3.50
CA SER A 35 13.91 -22.89 3.62
C SER A 35 13.38 -21.74 2.81
N GLN A 36 12.72 -22.00 1.68
CA GLN A 36 12.33 -20.93 0.75
C GLN A 36 10.83 -20.67 0.74
N PHE A 37 10.00 -21.67 1.00
CA PHE A 37 8.57 -21.53 0.78
C PHE A 37 7.72 -21.65 2.02
N HIS A 38 8.28 -22.15 3.10
CA HIS A 38 7.49 -22.49 4.28
C HIS A 38 6.71 -21.31 4.87
N ARG A 39 7.28 -20.12 4.84
CA ARG A 39 6.66 -18.94 5.43
C ARG A 39 6.15 -17.94 4.39
N GLY A 40 6.23 -18.29 3.12
CA GLY A 40 5.91 -17.36 2.08
C GLY A 40 6.94 -16.24 1.96
N GLU A 41 6.61 -15.26 1.18
CA GLU A 41 7.49 -14.14 0.87
C GLU A 41 7.08 -12.91 1.67
N ARG A 42 8.04 -12.26 2.31
CA ARG A 42 7.75 -11.01 3.03
C ARG A 42 7.56 -9.89 2.04
N VAL A 43 6.44 -9.21 2.13
CA VAL A 43 6.07 -8.13 1.23
C VAL A 43 5.75 -6.88 2.04
N ILE A 44 6.12 -5.73 1.54
CA ILE A 44 5.71 -4.45 2.13
C ILE A 44 4.85 -3.74 1.08
N THR A 45 3.59 -3.49 1.42
CA THR A 45 2.65 -2.84 0.54
C THR A 45 2.25 -1.48 1.09
N LEU A 46 2.42 -0.45 0.28
CA LEU A 46 2.00 0.90 0.62
C LEU A 46 0.67 1.17 -0.07
N GLY A 47 -0.28 1.69 0.64
CA GLY A 47 -1.58 2.01 0.04
C GLY A 47 -2.43 2.87 0.94
N LEU A 48 -3.64 3.16 0.45
CA LEU A 48 -4.63 3.93 1.21
C LEU A 48 -5.60 2.93 1.81
N LEU A 49 -5.87 3.07 3.10
CA LEU A 49 -6.67 2.11 3.83
C LEU A 49 -8.15 2.40 3.65
N LEU A 50 -8.80 1.63 2.78
CA LEU A 50 -10.22 1.79 2.50
C LEU A 50 -11.08 1.16 3.58
N HIS A 51 -10.74 -0.04 4.02
CA HIS A 51 -11.57 -0.79 4.96
C HIS A 51 -10.70 -1.79 5.73
N GLU A 52 -11.05 -1.98 6.98
CA GLU A 52 -10.34 -2.90 7.85
C GLU A 52 -11.35 -3.61 8.74
N ASP A 53 -11.26 -4.93 8.82
CA ASP A 53 -12.11 -5.71 9.71
C ASP A 53 -11.36 -6.95 10.20
N ALA A 54 -12.07 -7.90 10.78
CA ALA A 54 -11.46 -9.11 11.35
C ALA A 54 -10.85 -10.02 10.27
N ASP A 55 -11.32 -9.91 9.03
CA ASP A 55 -10.84 -10.77 7.95
C ASP A 55 -9.58 -10.23 7.29
N GLY A 56 -9.40 -8.93 7.28
CA GLY A 56 -8.24 -8.33 6.64
C GLY A 56 -8.41 -6.86 6.35
N ILE A 57 -7.59 -6.37 5.42
CA ILE A 57 -7.63 -4.97 5.05
C ILE A 57 -7.74 -4.83 3.54
N SER A 58 -8.47 -3.82 3.12
CA SER A 58 -8.60 -3.45 1.70
C SER A 58 -7.87 -2.16 1.47
N LEU A 59 -6.96 -2.16 0.51
CA LEU A 59 -6.14 -1.01 0.15
C LEU A 59 -6.38 -0.63 -1.30
N TYR A 60 -6.05 0.59 -1.64
CA TYR A 60 -5.99 1.01 -3.04
C TYR A 60 -4.85 2.01 -3.20
N THR A 61 -4.47 2.32 -4.45
CA THR A 61 -3.31 3.17 -4.70
C THR A 61 -3.62 4.42 -5.50
N GLU A 62 -4.77 4.51 -6.15
CA GLU A 62 -5.10 5.65 -7.00
C GLU A 62 -6.56 6.04 -6.87
N GLU A 63 -6.81 7.36 -6.90
CA GLU A 63 -8.17 7.89 -7.01
C GLU A 63 -8.29 8.52 -8.39
N THR A 64 -9.25 8.01 -9.19
CA THR A 64 -9.41 8.46 -10.57
C THR A 64 -10.63 9.35 -10.77
N GLY A 65 -11.32 9.67 -9.71
CA GLY A 65 -12.49 10.54 -9.74
C GLY A 65 -13.16 10.52 -8.38
N PRO A 66 -14.31 11.17 -8.25
CA PRO A 66 -14.97 11.29 -6.94
C PRO A 66 -15.30 9.95 -6.32
N ASP A 67 -15.63 8.96 -7.12
CA ASP A 67 -16.05 7.65 -6.61
C ASP A 67 -15.27 6.49 -7.20
N ALA A 68 -14.20 6.75 -7.90
CA ALA A 68 -13.45 5.69 -8.58
C ALA A 68 -12.05 5.54 -8.00
N ILE A 69 -11.64 4.32 -7.81
CA ILE A 69 -10.32 3.98 -7.29
C ILE A 69 -9.69 2.88 -8.14
N ARG A 70 -8.37 2.80 -8.11
CA ARG A 70 -7.62 1.76 -8.80
C ARG A 70 -6.54 1.20 -7.89
N GLY A 71 -6.05 0.02 -8.26
CA GLY A 71 -4.99 -0.63 -7.50
C GLY A 71 -5.49 -1.25 -6.22
N ALA A 72 -6.71 -1.79 -6.26
CA ALA A 72 -7.29 -2.42 -5.07
C ALA A 72 -6.57 -3.71 -4.74
N ASN A 73 -6.37 -3.94 -3.45
CA ASN A 73 -5.70 -5.12 -2.95
C ASN A 73 -6.30 -5.49 -1.61
N PHE A 74 -6.54 -6.77 -1.39
CA PHE A 74 -7.03 -7.27 -0.12
C PHE A 74 -5.97 -8.17 0.52
N ILE A 75 -5.62 -7.89 1.77
CA ILE A 75 -4.62 -8.66 2.50
C ILE A 75 -5.29 -9.32 3.70
N LEU A 76 -5.21 -10.65 3.76
CA LEU A 76 -5.80 -11.42 4.86
C LEU A 76 -5.08 -11.09 6.17
N LYS A 77 -5.87 -10.92 7.22
CA LYS A 77 -5.33 -10.56 8.53
C LYS A 77 -4.30 -11.57 9.05
N VAL A 78 -4.53 -12.83 8.82
CA VAL A 78 -3.62 -13.89 9.28
C VAL A 78 -2.23 -13.78 8.65
N ASN A 79 -2.11 -13.10 7.53
CA ASN A 79 -0.83 -12.94 6.85
C ASN A 79 -0.12 -11.64 7.22
N ILE A 80 -0.77 -10.77 7.97
CA ILE A 80 -0.23 -9.46 8.31
C ILE A 80 0.67 -9.56 9.53
N GLU A 81 1.90 -9.08 9.39
CA GLU A 81 2.84 -9.00 10.51
C GLU A 81 2.69 -7.67 11.24
N GLU A 82 2.56 -6.59 10.48
CA GLU A 82 2.49 -5.25 11.07
C GLU A 82 1.82 -4.29 10.12
N ILE A 83 1.05 -3.34 10.66
CA ILE A 83 0.50 -2.23 9.90
C ILE A 83 1.12 -0.95 10.45
N VAL A 84 1.86 -0.24 9.59
CA VAL A 84 2.43 1.05 9.95
C VAL A 84 1.48 2.12 9.45
N ARG A 85 0.88 2.86 10.38
CA ARG A 85 -0.15 3.85 10.04
C ARG A 85 0.52 5.19 9.81
N LEU A 86 0.41 5.70 8.59
CA LEU A 86 1.06 6.94 8.18
C LEU A 86 0.12 8.14 8.26
N GLY A 87 -1.17 7.89 8.42
CA GLY A 87 -2.16 8.95 8.54
C GLY A 87 -2.56 9.53 7.19
N PHE A 88 -3.36 10.60 7.25
CA PHE A 88 -3.82 11.27 6.05
C PHE A 88 -2.70 12.10 5.44
N LEU A 89 -2.49 11.96 4.14
CA LEU A 89 -1.56 12.81 3.40
C LEU A 89 -2.25 14.15 3.15
N LYS A 90 -1.53 15.23 3.44
CA LYS A 90 -2.10 16.57 3.36
C LYS A 90 -1.84 17.19 2.00
N THR A 91 -2.78 17.99 1.55
CA THR A 91 -2.55 18.77 0.33
C THR A 91 -1.49 19.83 0.60
N PRO A 92 -0.65 20.11 -0.41
CA PRO A 92 0.36 21.17 -0.24
C PRO A 92 -0.29 22.52 0.00
N ARG A 93 0.36 23.36 0.79
CA ARG A 93 -0.10 24.72 1.00
C ARG A 93 0.21 25.57 -0.22
N LYS A 94 -0.69 26.49 -0.54
CA LYS A 94 -0.42 27.44 -1.60
C LYS A 94 0.65 28.44 -1.14
N PRO A 95 1.51 28.88 -2.06
CA PRO A 95 2.49 29.90 -1.71
C PRO A 95 1.81 31.18 -1.23
N LYS A 96 2.32 31.80 -0.19
CA LYS A 96 1.74 33.01 0.37
C LYS A 96 1.90 34.22 -0.55
N THR A 97 2.94 34.23 -1.34
CA THR A 97 3.27 35.37 -2.16
C THR A 97 2.55 35.39 -3.50
N GLY A 98 1.86 34.37 -3.84
CA GLY A 98 1.26 34.27 -5.15
C GLY A 98 2.24 33.94 -6.26
N THR A 99 3.49 33.81 -5.94
CA THR A 99 4.48 33.41 -6.93
C THR A 99 4.32 31.94 -7.22
N PRO A 100 4.26 31.56 -8.50
CA PRO A 100 4.14 30.15 -8.81
C PRO A 100 5.35 29.36 -8.31
N GLU A 101 5.09 28.18 -7.82
CA GLU A 101 6.17 27.32 -7.41
C GLU A 101 6.95 26.84 -8.62
N PRO A 102 8.26 26.74 -8.50
CA PRO A 102 9.02 26.15 -9.59
C PRO A 102 8.65 24.69 -9.75
N ILE A 103 8.70 24.26 -10.98
CA ILE A 103 8.44 22.86 -11.28
C ILE A 103 9.68 22.07 -10.95
N VAL A 104 9.57 21.24 -9.91
CA VAL A 104 10.68 20.49 -9.42
C VAL A 104 10.78 19.15 -10.11
N GLY A 105 11.95 18.80 -10.54
CA GLY A 105 12.18 17.49 -11.10
C GLY A 105 11.79 17.34 -12.53
N THR A 106 11.30 18.40 -13.14
CA THR A 106 10.92 18.30 -14.51
C THR A 106 11.75 19.08 -15.39
N ASP A 107 12.56 19.79 -14.84
CA ASP A 107 13.40 20.57 -15.59
C ASP A 107 14.50 19.85 -15.95
N GLN A 108 14.11 19.08 -16.10
CA GLN A 108 15.12 18.62 -15.98
C GLN A 108 14.87 17.50 -16.62
#